data_44a31da51a0565053a9efd3009fb8cd2
#
_entry.id   44a31da51a0565053a9efd3009fb8cd2
#
_cell.length_a   1.000
_cell.length_b   1.000
_cell.length_c   1.000
_cell.angle_alpha   90.00
_cell.angle_beta   90.00
_cell.angle_gamma   90.00
#
_symmetry.space_group_name_H-M   'P 1'
#
loop_
_entity.id
_entity.type
_entity.pdbx_description
1 polymer ?
#
loop_
_entity_poly.entity_id
_entity_poly.type
_entity_poly.pdbx_seq_one_letter_code
_entity_poly.pdbx_strand_id
1 'polypeptide(L)'
;EPVQEITVQEPEPVSAPDNGCVPDPAISVESMNAYGYTDSNMLPLTRERALELMERDVTVYMLHTDNTEAMAFDADEIRSFDGIFGVEASEWETVKDRFAPQDYEKAFLDKPADSFAIYQLRDNDDTAYLHYMNSEYLEKKGLSVRKENYAAVYAGNLDCGGDTQNRLNELYETFNIRRPEDFCGHSLSVSDIVALKQNGVVS
;
A
#
# COMPACT_ATOMS: atom_id res chain seq x y z
N GLU A 1 -17.42 40.73 -36.01
CA GLU A 1 -16.20 40.07 -35.47
C GLU A 1 -16.59 38.68 -35.00
N PRO A 2 -15.94 37.59 -35.47
CA PRO A 2 -16.27 36.24 -35.08
C PRO A 2 -15.64 35.93 -33.71
N VAL A 3 -16.46 35.42 -32.79
CA VAL A 3 -16.04 34.90 -31.49
C VAL A 3 -15.26 33.62 -31.76
N GLN A 4 -13.98 33.58 -31.35
CA GLN A 4 -13.17 32.36 -31.37
C GLN A 4 -13.62 31.44 -30.23
N GLU A 5 -14.14 30.29 -30.58
CA GLU A 5 -14.40 29.17 -29.67
C GLU A 5 -13.04 28.64 -29.16
N ILE A 6 -12.79 28.82 -27.88
CA ILE A 6 -11.65 28.21 -27.18
C ILE A 6 -12.03 26.76 -26.90
N THR A 7 -11.51 25.82 -27.69
CA THR A 7 -11.59 24.40 -27.41
C THR A 7 -10.68 24.11 -26.22
N VAL A 8 -11.27 23.91 -25.05
CA VAL A 8 -10.57 23.37 -23.88
C VAL A 8 -10.29 21.90 -24.18
N GLN A 9 -9.05 21.58 -24.49
CA GLN A 9 -8.60 20.18 -24.53
C GLN A 9 -8.67 19.64 -23.10
N GLU A 10 -9.54 18.64 -22.89
CA GLU A 10 -9.51 17.80 -21.71
C GLU A 10 -8.10 17.18 -21.59
N PRO A 11 -7.45 17.24 -20.41
CA PRO A 11 -6.15 16.60 -20.25
C PRO A 11 -6.34 15.10 -20.48
N GLU A 12 -5.56 14.52 -21.39
CA GLU A 12 -5.50 13.07 -21.57
C GLU A 12 -5.21 12.39 -20.22
N PRO A 13 -5.89 11.28 -19.90
CA PRO A 13 -5.60 10.55 -18.68
C PRO A 13 -4.13 10.13 -18.72
N VAL A 14 -3.33 10.70 -17.83
CA VAL A 14 -1.97 10.26 -17.60
C VAL A 14 -2.09 8.80 -17.17
N SER A 15 -1.68 7.88 -18.03
CA SER A 15 -1.60 6.47 -17.68
C SER A 15 -0.72 6.38 -16.44
N ALA A 16 -1.27 5.80 -15.36
CA ALA A 16 -0.49 5.53 -14.16
C ALA A 16 0.79 4.80 -14.58
N PRO A 17 1.97 5.18 -14.06
CA PRO A 17 3.21 4.49 -14.38
C PRO A 17 3.03 3.00 -14.09
N ASP A 18 3.59 2.18 -14.94
CA ASP A 18 3.65 0.72 -14.75
C ASP A 18 4.46 0.44 -13.47
N ASN A 19 3.77 0.42 -12.33
CA ASN A 19 4.37 0.29 -11.00
C ASN A 19 5.05 -1.08 -10.77
N GLY A 20 4.94 -2.01 -11.74
CA GLY A 20 5.66 -3.28 -11.72
C GLY A 20 7.13 -3.15 -12.12
N CYS A 21 7.50 -2.12 -12.87
CA CYS A 21 8.85 -1.99 -13.44
C CYS A 21 9.81 -1.12 -12.64
N VAL A 22 9.32 -0.27 -11.73
CA VAL A 22 10.15 0.59 -10.89
C VAL A 22 9.77 0.44 -9.42
N PRO A 23 10.74 0.29 -8.51
CA PRO A 23 10.45 0.13 -7.08
C PRO A 23 9.93 1.42 -6.44
N ASP A 24 10.33 2.59 -6.96
CA ASP A 24 9.88 3.89 -6.48
C ASP A 24 9.70 4.86 -7.66
N PRO A 25 8.46 5.24 -8.00
CA PRO A 25 8.19 6.20 -9.07
C PRO A 25 8.57 7.65 -8.72
N ALA A 26 8.87 7.95 -7.45
CA ALA A 26 9.23 9.30 -7.00
C ALA A 26 10.70 9.64 -7.23
N ILE A 27 11.55 8.63 -7.42
CA ILE A 27 13.00 8.83 -7.61
C ILE A 27 13.44 8.20 -8.95
N SER A 28 14.16 8.97 -9.76
CA SER A 28 14.68 8.49 -11.04
C SER A 28 16.14 8.04 -10.92
N VAL A 29 16.57 7.20 -11.87
CA VAL A 29 17.99 6.80 -12.01
C VAL A 29 18.88 8.03 -12.24
N GLU A 30 18.39 9.05 -12.97
CA GLU A 30 19.11 10.30 -13.18
C GLU A 30 19.34 11.05 -11.86
N SER A 31 18.36 11.04 -10.96
CA SER A 31 18.49 11.63 -9.62
C SER A 31 19.51 10.89 -8.77
N MET A 32 19.52 9.56 -8.83
CA MET A 32 20.53 8.73 -8.16
C MET A 32 21.94 9.00 -8.71
N ASN A 33 22.08 9.11 -10.02
CA ASN A 33 23.36 9.44 -10.66
C ASN A 33 23.83 10.85 -10.30
N ALA A 34 22.93 11.82 -10.25
CA ALA A 34 23.23 13.19 -9.82
C ALA A 34 23.64 13.27 -8.33
N TYR A 35 23.12 12.39 -7.51
CA TYR A 35 23.54 12.24 -6.10
C TYR A 35 24.98 11.72 -5.99
N GLY A 36 25.47 10.96 -6.96
CA GLY A 36 26.83 10.42 -7.02
C GLY A 36 26.94 8.90 -6.99
N TYR A 37 25.80 8.20 -7.02
CA TYR A 37 25.77 6.75 -7.13
C TYR A 37 25.33 6.34 -8.55
N THR A 38 26.16 5.54 -9.25
CA THR A 38 26.01 5.28 -10.69
C THR A 38 25.94 3.79 -11.07
N ASP A 39 25.91 2.87 -10.10
CA ASP A 39 25.75 1.45 -10.41
C ASP A 39 24.34 1.16 -10.94
N SER A 40 24.28 0.71 -12.18
CA SER A 40 23.02 0.40 -12.89
C SER A 40 22.30 -0.86 -12.38
N ASN A 41 22.94 -1.65 -11.51
CA ASN A 41 22.29 -2.79 -10.87
C ASN A 41 21.41 -2.40 -9.67
N MET A 42 21.57 -1.17 -9.18
CA MET A 42 20.72 -0.63 -8.11
C MET A 42 19.58 0.20 -8.68
N LEU A 43 18.41 0.01 -8.13
CA LEU A 43 17.20 0.80 -8.40
C LEU A 43 16.95 1.73 -7.21
N PRO A 44 16.78 3.05 -7.43
CA PRO A 44 16.70 4.02 -6.35
C PRO A 44 15.37 3.92 -5.58
N LEU A 45 15.46 4.23 -4.28
CA LEU A 45 14.33 4.27 -3.35
C LEU A 45 14.37 5.55 -2.50
N THR A 46 13.21 6.12 -2.23
CA THR A 46 13.04 7.07 -1.13
C THR A 46 13.16 6.36 0.22
N ARG A 47 13.31 7.13 1.30
CA ARG A 47 13.34 6.57 2.67
C ARG A 47 12.06 5.81 3.01
N GLU A 48 10.91 6.39 2.65
CA GLU A 48 9.59 5.81 2.89
C GLU A 48 9.44 4.47 2.18
N ARG A 49 9.86 4.42 0.91
CA ARG A 49 9.81 3.19 0.12
C ARG A 49 10.81 2.14 0.62
N ALA A 50 11.97 2.58 1.07
CA ALA A 50 12.98 1.71 1.69
C ALA A 50 12.44 1.02 2.96
N LEU A 51 11.77 1.78 3.83
CA LEU A 51 11.10 1.23 5.02
C LEU A 51 10.02 0.21 4.63
N GLU A 52 9.17 0.54 3.66
CA GLU A 52 8.13 -0.38 3.18
C GLU A 52 8.71 -1.69 2.63
N LEU A 53 9.78 -1.61 1.83
CA LEU A 53 10.42 -2.80 1.27
C LEU A 53 11.04 -3.66 2.38
N MET A 54 11.73 -3.04 3.34
CA MET A 54 12.31 -3.75 4.49
C MET A 54 11.24 -4.45 5.35
N GLU A 55 10.10 -3.82 5.59
CA GLU A 55 8.97 -4.44 6.31
C GLU A 55 8.40 -5.68 5.63
N ARG A 56 8.68 -5.83 4.33
CA ARG A 56 8.26 -6.98 3.51
C ARG A 56 9.41 -7.93 3.17
N ASP A 57 10.46 -7.96 4.00
CA ASP A 57 11.62 -8.82 3.83
C ASP A 57 12.35 -8.66 2.49
N VAL A 58 12.46 -7.43 1.99
CA VAL A 58 13.28 -7.09 0.81
C VAL A 58 14.55 -6.38 1.28
N THR A 59 15.69 -6.80 0.75
CA THR A 59 16.97 -6.21 1.10
C THR A 59 17.07 -4.79 0.58
N VAL A 60 17.40 -3.85 1.47
CA VAL A 60 17.57 -2.43 1.14
C VAL A 60 19.00 -2.00 1.40
N TYR A 61 19.53 -1.17 0.52
CA TYR A 61 20.88 -0.64 0.60
C TYR A 61 20.86 0.88 0.80
N MET A 62 21.74 1.37 1.63
CA MET A 62 22.10 2.79 1.75
C MET A 62 23.16 3.11 0.69
N LEU A 63 22.87 4.04 -0.22
CA LEU A 63 23.76 4.40 -1.32
C LEU A 63 24.60 5.62 -0.94
N HIS A 64 25.91 5.52 -1.12
CA HIS A 64 26.85 6.59 -0.78
C HIS A 64 27.36 7.32 -2.03
N THR A 65 27.71 8.59 -1.86
CA THR A 65 28.17 9.47 -2.95
C THR A 65 29.55 9.08 -3.54
N ASP A 66 30.24 8.16 -2.91
CA ASP A 66 31.51 7.57 -3.41
C ASP A 66 31.26 6.27 -4.21
N ASN A 67 30.04 6.01 -4.59
CA ASN A 67 29.60 4.83 -5.32
C ASN A 67 29.80 3.51 -4.55
N THR A 68 29.72 3.58 -3.22
CA THR A 68 29.64 2.40 -2.36
C THR A 68 28.23 2.24 -1.82
N GLU A 69 27.88 1.02 -1.44
CA GLU A 69 26.61 0.70 -0.79
C GLU A 69 26.82 -0.06 0.53
N ALA A 70 25.90 0.09 1.44
CA ALA A 70 25.83 -0.67 2.67
C ALA A 70 24.42 -1.21 2.87
N MET A 71 24.29 -2.51 3.14
CA MET A 71 23.00 -3.11 3.45
C MET A 71 22.45 -2.52 4.76
N ALA A 72 21.19 -2.11 4.76
CA ALA A 72 20.50 -1.69 5.97
C ALA A 72 20.03 -2.92 6.75
N PHE A 73 20.37 -2.99 8.04
CA PHE A 73 20.02 -4.12 8.91
C PHE A 73 18.70 -3.90 9.67
N ASP A 74 18.34 -2.65 9.90
CA ASP A 74 17.10 -2.31 10.60
C ASP A 74 16.52 -0.96 10.14
N ALA A 75 15.30 -0.70 10.59
CA ALA A 75 14.57 0.52 10.24
C ALA A 75 15.20 1.79 10.85
N ASP A 76 15.97 1.69 11.93
CA ASP A 76 16.58 2.86 12.57
C ASP A 76 17.79 3.33 11.77
N GLU A 77 18.52 2.44 11.13
CA GLU A 77 19.54 2.79 10.14
C GLU A 77 18.94 3.55 8.95
N ILE A 78 17.81 3.06 8.41
CA ILE A 78 17.11 3.75 7.32
C ILE A 78 16.61 5.14 7.77
N ARG A 79 16.05 5.27 8.97
CA ARG A 79 15.56 6.57 9.48
C ARG A 79 16.67 7.58 9.70
N SER A 80 17.86 7.12 10.10
CA SER A 80 18.99 7.99 10.45
C SER A 80 19.89 8.33 9.26
N PHE A 81 19.90 7.54 8.20
CA PHE A 81 20.74 7.77 7.03
C PHE A 81 20.24 8.95 6.21
N ASP A 82 21.12 9.91 5.91
CA ASP A 82 20.81 11.07 5.07
C ASP A 82 21.34 10.84 3.65
N GLY A 83 20.51 10.18 2.81
CA GLY A 83 20.88 9.83 1.45
C GLY A 83 19.78 9.13 0.69
N ILE A 84 20.14 8.54 -0.44
CA ILE A 84 19.26 7.73 -1.29
C ILE A 84 19.44 6.25 -0.89
N PHE A 85 18.39 5.50 -0.99
CA PHE A 85 18.40 4.05 -0.79
C PHE A 85 18.30 3.35 -2.13
N GLY A 86 18.58 2.05 -2.14
CA GLY A 86 18.46 1.22 -3.32
C GLY A 86 18.02 -0.20 -3.01
N VAL A 87 17.51 -0.86 -4.02
CA VAL A 87 17.27 -2.31 -4.06
C VAL A 87 17.98 -2.87 -5.30
N GLU A 88 18.54 -4.07 -5.20
CA GLU A 88 19.12 -4.71 -6.37
C GLU A 88 18.06 -5.00 -7.44
N ALA A 89 18.33 -4.66 -8.69
CA ALA A 89 17.40 -4.90 -9.80
C ALA A 89 17.00 -6.38 -9.93
N SER A 90 17.94 -7.28 -9.65
CA SER A 90 17.70 -8.73 -9.67
C SER A 90 16.72 -9.17 -8.57
N GLU A 91 16.83 -8.63 -7.37
CA GLU A 91 15.90 -8.90 -6.27
C GLU A 91 14.53 -8.29 -6.55
N TRP A 92 14.50 -7.04 -7.02
CA TRP A 92 13.25 -6.38 -7.40
C TRP A 92 12.45 -7.17 -8.42
N GLU A 93 13.08 -7.71 -9.46
CA GLU A 93 12.40 -8.55 -10.46
C GLU A 93 11.70 -9.78 -9.87
N THR A 94 12.19 -10.31 -8.75
CA THR A 94 11.58 -11.48 -8.09
C THR A 94 10.44 -11.11 -7.15
N VAL A 95 10.40 -9.88 -6.63
CA VAL A 95 9.45 -9.45 -5.61
C VAL A 95 8.44 -8.42 -6.09
N LYS A 96 8.65 -7.78 -7.24
CA LYS A 96 7.82 -6.67 -7.74
C LYS A 96 6.33 -6.95 -7.80
N ASP A 97 5.94 -8.18 -8.10
CA ASP A 97 4.53 -8.56 -8.16
C ASP A 97 3.83 -8.46 -6.79
N ARG A 98 4.60 -8.55 -5.69
CA ARG A 98 4.09 -8.33 -4.32
C ARG A 98 3.76 -6.86 -4.05
N PHE A 99 4.32 -5.95 -4.83
CA PHE A 99 4.15 -4.49 -4.71
C PHE A 99 3.29 -3.90 -5.84
N ALA A 100 2.88 -4.73 -6.81
CA ALA A 100 1.97 -4.28 -7.86
C ALA A 100 0.66 -3.76 -7.25
N PRO A 101 0.15 -2.61 -7.71
CA PRO A 101 -1.12 -2.10 -7.25
C PRO A 101 -2.21 -3.13 -7.50
N GLN A 102 -2.78 -3.69 -6.45
CA GLN A 102 -3.90 -4.61 -6.55
C GLN A 102 -5.20 -3.85 -6.28
N ASP A 103 -6.12 -3.91 -7.21
CA ASP A 103 -7.49 -3.41 -6.98
C ASP A 103 -8.27 -4.46 -6.16
N TYR A 104 -7.98 -4.48 -4.86
CA TYR A 104 -8.62 -5.39 -3.92
C TYR A 104 -10.13 -5.18 -3.86
N GLU A 105 -10.62 -3.96 -4.04
CA GLU A 105 -12.03 -3.68 -4.07
C GLU A 105 -12.69 -4.33 -5.30
N LYS A 106 -12.10 -4.16 -6.47
CA LYS A 106 -12.58 -4.82 -7.69
C LYS A 106 -12.50 -6.34 -7.56
N ALA A 107 -11.38 -6.87 -7.06
CA ALA A 107 -11.21 -8.30 -6.83
C ALA A 107 -12.29 -8.87 -5.89
N PHE A 108 -12.66 -8.15 -4.83
CA PHE A 108 -13.73 -8.51 -3.90
C PHE A 108 -15.12 -8.47 -4.57
N LEU A 109 -15.43 -7.38 -5.28
CA LEU A 109 -16.73 -7.18 -5.89
C LEU A 109 -17.01 -8.15 -7.04
N ASP A 110 -16.02 -8.41 -7.88
CA ASP A 110 -16.14 -9.29 -9.05
C ASP A 110 -16.15 -10.79 -8.69
N LYS A 111 -15.71 -11.16 -7.49
CA LYS A 111 -15.60 -12.56 -7.06
C LYS A 111 -16.98 -13.19 -6.91
N PRO A 112 -17.28 -14.31 -7.59
CA PRO A 112 -18.61 -14.95 -7.49
C PRO A 112 -18.81 -15.72 -6.17
N ALA A 113 -17.74 -16.16 -5.52
CA ALA A 113 -17.77 -16.91 -4.27
C ALA A 113 -17.87 -15.99 -3.04
N ASP A 114 -18.22 -16.61 -1.90
CA ASP A 114 -18.16 -15.93 -0.61
C ASP A 114 -16.73 -15.43 -0.37
N SER A 115 -16.61 -14.17 0.00
CA SER A 115 -15.30 -13.46 0.06
C SER A 115 -15.34 -12.37 1.11
N PHE A 116 -14.18 -11.86 1.44
CA PHE A 116 -14.04 -10.69 2.31
C PHE A 116 -13.07 -9.68 1.71
N ALA A 117 -13.19 -8.44 2.16
CA ALA A 117 -12.20 -7.40 1.92
C ALA A 117 -11.90 -6.64 3.22
N ILE A 118 -10.64 -6.24 3.37
CA ILE A 118 -10.18 -5.43 4.49
C ILE A 118 -9.92 -4.02 3.97
N TYR A 119 -10.53 -3.04 4.63
CA TYR A 119 -10.34 -1.63 4.35
C TYR A 119 -9.71 -0.96 5.57
N GLN A 120 -8.63 -0.26 5.35
CA GLN A 120 -7.92 0.49 6.39
C GLN A 120 -7.98 1.98 6.12
N LEU A 121 -7.95 2.79 7.18
CA LEU A 121 -7.90 4.23 7.06
C LEU A 121 -6.65 4.64 6.28
N ARG A 122 -6.83 5.59 5.35
CA ARG A 122 -5.70 6.22 4.66
C ARG A 122 -4.91 7.03 5.69
N ASP A 123 -3.61 6.96 5.62
CA ASP A 123 -2.73 7.75 6.49
C ASP A 123 -2.54 9.15 5.89
N ASN A 124 -3.37 10.09 6.35
CA ASN A 124 -3.30 11.50 6.00
C ASN A 124 -3.88 12.38 7.12
N ASP A 125 -3.67 13.67 7.04
CA ASP A 125 -4.10 14.64 8.06
C ASP A 125 -5.63 14.64 8.31
N ASP A 126 -6.42 14.31 7.28
CA ASP A 126 -7.89 14.31 7.36
C ASP A 126 -8.43 13.07 8.09
N THR A 127 -7.64 12.01 8.22
CA THR A 127 -8.05 10.73 8.83
C THR A 127 -7.30 10.41 10.12
N ALA A 128 -6.19 11.07 10.40
CA ALA A 128 -5.33 10.79 11.56
C ALA A 128 -6.09 10.73 12.90
N TYR A 129 -7.09 11.58 13.08
CA TYR A 129 -7.91 11.61 14.31
C TYR A 129 -8.94 10.47 14.40
N LEU A 130 -9.16 9.69 13.34
CA LEU A 130 -10.11 8.58 13.31
C LEU A 130 -9.46 7.25 13.71
N HIS A 131 -8.13 7.18 13.73
CA HIS A 131 -7.42 5.98 14.12
C HIS A 131 -7.81 5.56 15.55
N TYR A 132 -8.04 4.26 15.71
CA TYR A 132 -8.47 3.62 16.98
C TYR A 132 -9.86 4.04 17.48
N MET A 133 -10.66 4.74 16.68
CA MET A 133 -12.04 5.08 17.02
C MET A 133 -12.98 3.98 16.55
N ASN A 134 -13.82 3.47 17.45
CA ASN A 134 -14.85 2.50 17.10
C ASN A 134 -16.14 3.20 16.60
N SER A 135 -17.02 2.43 15.97
CA SER A 135 -18.29 2.94 15.41
C SER A 135 -19.13 3.68 16.45
N GLU A 136 -19.19 3.16 17.68
CA GLU A 136 -19.97 3.77 18.77
C GLU A 136 -19.46 5.17 19.17
N TYR A 137 -18.13 5.35 19.15
CA TYR A 137 -17.53 6.66 19.39
C TYR A 137 -17.83 7.64 18.26
N LEU A 138 -17.73 7.18 17.00
CA LEU A 138 -18.04 8.00 15.83
C LEU A 138 -19.49 8.49 15.88
N GLU A 139 -20.44 7.61 16.15
CA GLU A 139 -21.85 7.97 16.29
C GLU A 139 -22.10 9.01 17.39
N LYS A 140 -21.49 8.85 18.57
CA LYS A 140 -21.56 9.82 19.68
C LYS A 140 -21.03 11.19 19.31
N LYS A 141 -20.09 11.26 18.37
CA LYS A 141 -19.50 12.51 17.85
C LYS A 141 -20.24 13.06 16.63
N GLY A 142 -21.27 12.39 16.15
CA GLY A 142 -21.98 12.76 14.92
C GLY A 142 -21.13 12.56 13.65
N LEU A 143 -20.11 11.70 13.72
CA LEU A 143 -19.26 11.33 12.62
C LEU A 143 -19.79 10.05 11.96
N SER A 144 -19.54 9.91 10.68
CA SER A 144 -19.90 8.69 9.92
C SER A 144 -18.67 8.10 9.24
N VAL A 145 -18.69 6.79 9.11
CA VAL A 145 -17.74 6.09 8.25
C VAL A 145 -17.93 6.55 6.80
N ARG A 146 -16.88 7.02 6.17
CA ARG A 146 -16.88 7.50 4.78
C ARG A 146 -15.90 6.68 3.96
N LYS A 147 -16.37 6.13 2.85
CA LYS A 147 -15.56 5.28 1.96
C LYS A 147 -14.27 5.97 1.51
N GLU A 148 -14.31 7.26 1.25
CA GLU A 148 -13.18 8.06 0.77
C GLU A 148 -11.98 8.04 1.75
N ASN A 149 -12.26 7.82 3.02
CA ASN A 149 -11.24 7.75 4.07
C ASN A 149 -10.51 6.40 4.11
N TYR A 150 -10.98 5.40 3.38
CA TYR A 150 -10.46 4.04 3.44
C TYR A 150 -9.83 3.61 2.12
N ALA A 151 -8.87 2.70 2.22
CA ALA A 151 -8.31 1.96 1.10
C ALA A 151 -8.52 0.47 1.31
N ALA A 152 -8.93 -0.25 0.27
CA ALA A 152 -8.92 -1.70 0.30
C ALA A 152 -7.46 -2.18 0.28
N VAL A 153 -7.06 -2.92 1.32
CA VAL A 153 -5.68 -3.39 1.51
C VAL A 153 -5.53 -4.90 1.35
N TYR A 154 -6.65 -5.62 1.32
CA TYR A 154 -6.68 -7.06 1.07
C TYR A 154 -8.06 -7.54 0.63
N ALA A 155 -8.10 -8.62 -0.16
CA ALA A 155 -9.32 -9.33 -0.49
C ALA A 155 -9.03 -10.83 -0.60
N GLY A 156 -9.86 -11.65 0.03
CA GLY A 156 -9.67 -13.10 0.10
C GLY A 156 -10.95 -13.90 -0.01
N ASN A 157 -10.80 -15.22 -0.08
CA ASN A 157 -11.93 -16.15 0.02
C ASN A 157 -12.40 -16.24 1.48
N LEU A 158 -13.69 -16.37 1.67
CA LEU A 158 -14.28 -16.63 2.97
C LEU A 158 -14.47 -18.14 3.13
N ASP A 159 -13.37 -18.82 3.51
CA ASP A 159 -13.35 -20.30 3.62
C ASP A 159 -13.87 -20.80 4.98
N CYS A 160 -14.03 -19.91 5.94
CA CYS A 160 -14.48 -20.23 7.29
C CYS A 160 -15.99 -20.41 7.33
N GLY A 161 -16.42 -21.57 7.85
CA GLY A 161 -17.82 -21.82 8.21
C GLY A 161 -18.22 -21.05 9.49
N GLY A 162 -19.52 -20.96 9.76
CA GLY A 162 -20.02 -20.35 10.98
C GLY A 162 -20.78 -19.04 10.78
N ASP A 163 -21.11 -18.40 11.88
CA ASP A 163 -21.79 -17.11 11.88
C ASP A 163 -20.81 -15.94 11.62
N THR A 164 -21.32 -14.76 11.41
CA THR A 164 -20.54 -13.55 11.13
C THR A 164 -19.51 -13.27 12.20
N GLN A 165 -19.84 -13.48 13.49
CA GLN A 165 -18.92 -13.19 14.59
C GLN A 165 -17.72 -14.15 14.58
N ASN A 166 -17.94 -15.44 14.34
CA ASN A 166 -16.86 -16.42 14.22
C ASN A 166 -15.92 -16.08 13.06
N ARG A 167 -16.46 -15.68 11.91
CA ARG A 167 -15.68 -15.25 10.74
C ARG A 167 -14.81 -14.03 11.03
N LEU A 168 -15.39 -13.01 11.68
CA LEU A 168 -14.64 -11.82 12.06
C LEU A 168 -13.52 -12.15 13.06
N ASN A 169 -13.76 -13.04 14.02
CA ASN A 169 -12.74 -13.48 14.96
C ASN A 169 -11.59 -14.23 14.26
N GLU A 170 -11.91 -15.10 13.32
CA GLU A 170 -10.93 -15.84 12.54
C GLU A 170 -10.08 -14.92 11.66
N LEU A 171 -10.70 -13.94 11.00
CA LEU A 171 -9.99 -12.92 10.23
C LEU A 171 -9.10 -12.08 11.15
N TYR A 172 -9.59 -11.68 12.32
CA TYR A 172 -8.80 -10.95 13.29
C TYR A 172 -7.55 -11.74 13.73
N GLU A 173 -7.69 -13.04 14.05
CA GLU A 173 -6.55 -13.89 14.37
C GLU A 173 -5.58 -14.05 13.20
N THR A 174 -6.12 -14.23 12.00
CA THR A 174 -5.29 -14.40 10.78
C THR A 174 -4.44 -13.16 10.53
N PHE A 175 -5.02 -11.97 10.51
CA PHE A 175 -4.32 -10.76 10.12
C PHE A 175 -3.53 -10.08 11.25
N ASN A 176 -3.72 -10.50 12.50
CA ASN A 176 -2.95 -9.99 13.63
C ASN A 176 -1.90 -10.98 14.17
N ILE A 177 -2.11 -12.29 14.00
CA ILE A 177 -1.25 -13.32 14.59
C ILE A 177 -0.56 -14.19 13.53
N ARG A 178 -1.29 -14.57 12.46
CA ARG A 178 -0.81 -15.47 11.39
C ARG A 178 -0.81 -14.75 10.05
N ARG A 179 -0.31 -13.55 10.04
CA ARG A 179 -0.36 -12.62 8.91
C ARG A 179 0.04 -13.28 7.58
N PRO A 180 -0.80 -13.22 6.54
CA PRO A 180 -0.44 -13.69 5.21
C PRO A 180 0.75 -12.91 4.65
N GLU A 181 1.64 -13.58 3.93
CA GLU A 181 2.84 -12.96 3.34
C GLU A 181 2.51 -11.85 2.32
N ASP A 182 1.37 -11.97 1.65
CA ASP A 182 0.88 -11.00 0.66
C ASP A 182 0.01 -9.87 1.26
N PHE A 183 -0.18 -9.85 2.59
CA PHE A 183 -0.90 -8.78 3.26
C PHE A 183 0.00 -7.59 3.55
N CYS A 184 -0.33 -6.46 2.93
CA CYS A 184 0.44 -5.23 2.99
C CYS A 184 -0.11 -4.16 3.95
N GLY A 185 -1.27 -4.43 4.59
CA GLY A 185 -1.86 -3.53 5.57
C GLY A 185 -1.21 -3.64 6.96
N HIS A 186 -1.55 -2.75 7.87
CA HIS A 186 -1.22 -2.89 9.29
C HIS A 186 -2.13 -3.91 9.99
N SER A 187 -1.80 -4.35 11.19
CA SER A 187 -2.64 -5.22 12.01
C SER A 187 -4.05 -4.65 12.17
N LEU A 188 -5.07 -5.51 12.08
CA LEU A 188 -6.47 -5.09 12.18
C LEU A 188 -6.74 -4.36 13.51
N SER A 189 -7.39 -3.23 13.42
CA SER A 189 -7.78 -2.38 14.53
C SER A 189 -9.30 -2.09 14.53
N VAL A 190 -9.80 -1.48 15.59
CA VAL A 190 -11.23 -1.13 15.72
C VAL A 190 -11.68 -0.06 14.74
N SER A 191 -10.77 0.65 14.12
CA SER A 191 -11.06 1.66 13.08
C SER A 191 -11.12 1.08 11.68
N ASP A 192 -10.73 -0.20 11.49
CA ASP A 192 -10.75 -0.84 10.20
C ASP A 192 -12.12 -1.43 9.87
N ILE A 193 -12.37 -1.65 8.59
CA ILE A 193 -13.63 -2.23 8.10
C ILE A 193 -13.33 -3.57 7.46
N VAL A 194 -14.08 -4.60 7.86
CA VAL A 194 -14.10 -5.89 7.20
C VAL A 194 -15.44 -6.03 6.48
N ALA A 195 -15.41 -5.98 5.16
CA ALA A 195 -16.58 -6.26 4.34
C ALA A 195 -16.68 -7.76 4.06
N LEU A 196 -17.85 -8.35 4.27
CA LEU A 196 -18.13 -9.75 4.00
C LEU A 196 -19.10 -9.86 2.83
N LYS A 197 -18.80 -10.70 1.85
CA LYS A 197 -19.71 -11.07 0.77
C LYS A 197 -20.15 -12.50 0.95
N GLN A 198 -21.46 -12.71 1.12
CA GLN A 198 -22.04 -14.03 1.37
C GLN A 198 -23.30 -14.19 0.51
N ASN A 199 -23.36 -15.27 -0.25
CA ASN A 199 -24.48 -15.52 -1.18
C ASN A 199 -24.78 -14.32 -2.09
N GLY A 200 -23.74 -13.57 -2.50
CA GLY A 200 -23.84 -12.38 -3.34
C GLY A 200 -24.27 -11.09 -2.61
N VAL A 201 -24.46 -11.14 -1.31
CA VAL A 201 -24.82 -9.96 -0.49
C VAL A 201 -23.57 -9.48 0.26
N VAL A 202 -23.28 -8.19 0.19
CA VAL A 202 -22.19 -7.52 0.92
C VAL A 202 -22.77 -6.91 2.21
N SER A 203 -22.08 -7.15 3.31
CA SER A 203 -22.38 -6.61 4.64
C SER A 203 -21.13 -6.04 5.30
#